data_472b5c290806fd683cd78be7e854aab4
#
_entry.id   472b5c290806fd683cd78be7e854aab4
#
_cell.length_a   1.000
_cell.length_b   1.000
_cell.length_c   1.000
_cell.angle_alpha   90.00
_cell.angle_beta   90.00
_cell.angle_gamma   90.00
#
_symmetry.space_group_name_H-M   'P 1'
#
loop_
_entity.id
_entity.type
_entity.pdbx_description
1 polymer ?
#
loop_
_entity_poly.entity_id
_entity_poly.type
_entity_poly.pdbx_seq_one_letter_code
_entity_poly.pdbx_strand_id
1 'polypeptide(L)'
;MSTMALESWLSRVKSAISTGLDTVRTTVNADAASSILNRKKASSVGILAFEIAGFMSKLLHLWRSLSDAQIARLRNETIALPGIRKIVSDDESFLLGLACAELVESLRLVADSVSMLSQRCSDPALRGFCRSFREFSDFGHDANRWAMGWKEMDSKAKKMDRYVASTAALYKEMDELSEAEHSLRKIVHCGGGYNRIMSTSRLAMVAEIQQKIFWQKQQVKYLKQTSLWSCTFDAVVSLLARSVFTVVARIKHVFLVGSESYPLPRSLSGSAAVYPSSDTVSLPWKFSSGPLVLSSKHEQGGFFETSSTMLAPPPSTLGATALALHYANLIIVLEKMIRSPRAVGAEARDDLYGMLTASVRGQLRARLKGVGWGSARDSGLAAEWRAALARIAEWLGPVAHDTIRWQGERSFERRSAAAPRANVLLLQTLYFANRVKVETAVTELLVGLNYLWRFEREMSALALAADHGGLQH
;
A
#
# COMPACT_ATOMS: atom_id res chain seq x y z
N MET A 1 -2.21 -23.66 -5.29
CA MET A 1 -3.60 -24.15 -5.32
C MET A 1 -4.66 -23.12 -4.87
N SER A 2 -4.42 -21.81 -4.98
CA SER A 2 -5.33 -20.78 -4.41
C SER A 2 -6.05 -19.88 -5.42
N THR A 3 -5.71 -19.89 -6.69
CA THR A 3 -6.33 -19.03 -7.73
C THR A 3 -7.67 -19.57 -8.21
N MET A 4 -7.82 -20.86 -8.31
CA MET A 4 -9.08 -21.52 -8.71
C MET A 4 -10.22 -21.37 -7.69
N ALA A 5 -9.90 -21.28 -6.40
CA ALA A 5 -10.91 -21.11 -5.36
C ALA A 5 -11.53 -19.70 -5.38
N LEU A 6 -10.74 -18.68 -5.71
CA LEU A 6 -11.18 -17.28 -5.76
C LEU A 6 -12.04 -16.99 -7.00
N GLU A 7 -11.66 -17.53 -8.15
CA GLU A 7 -12.46 -17.43 -9.39
C GLU A 7 -13.80 -18.17 -9.29
N SER A 8 -13.80 -19.36 -8.67
CA SER A 8 -15.02 -20.10 -8.36
C SER A 8 -15.93 -19.36 -7.39
N TRP A 9 -15.37 -18.62 -6.42
CA TRP A 9 -16.12 -17.80 -5.48
C TRP A 9 -16.70 -16.55 -6.15
N LEU A 10 -15.90 -15.81 -6.94
CA LEU A 10 -16.36 -14.65 -7.71
C LEU A 10 -17.45 -15.01 -8.72
N SER A 11 -17.37 -16.18 -9.34
CA SER A 11 -18.41 -16.72 -10.21
C SER A 11 -19.71 -17.01 -9.44
N ARG A 12 -19.60 -17.59 -8.23
CA ARG A 12 -20.76 -17.83 -7.34
C ARG A 12 -21.38 -16.55 -6.79
N VAL A 13 -20.57 -15.55 -6.45
CA VAL A 13 -21.07 -14.23 -6.04
C VAL A 13 -21.79 -13.53 -7.21
N LYS A 14 -21.22 -13.58 -8.42
CA LYS A 14 -21.92 -13.08 -9.62
C LYS A 14 -23.23 -13.81 -9.87
N SER A 15 -23.27 -15.13 -9.74
CA SER A 15 -24.47 -15.94 -9.86
C SER A 15 -25.50 -15.63 -8.79
N ALA A 16 -25.10 -15.47 -7.52
CA ALA A 16 -25.98 -15.08 -6.42
C ALA A 16 -26.53 -13.65 -6.59
N ILE A 17 -25.76 -12.74 -7.18
CA ILE A 17 -26.20 -11.37 -7.51
C ILE A 17 -27.23 -11.40 -8.65
N SER A 18 -27.04 -12.22 -9.67
CA SER A 18 -28.03 -12.35 -10.78
C SER A 18 -29.32 -13.02 -10.29
N THR A 19 -29.22 -14.08 -9.47
CA THR A 19 -30.40 -14.77 -8.89
C THR A 19 -31.15 -13.88 -7.89
N GLY A 20 -30.42 -13.05 -7.11
CA GLY A 20 -31.04 -12.07 -6.22
C GLY A 20 -31.75 -10.94 -6.96
N LEU A 21 -31.24 -10.53 -8.11
CA LEU A 21 -31.89 -9.54 -8.99
C LEU A 21 -33.16 -10.09 -9.67
N ASP A 22 -33.17 -11.36 -10.05
CA ASP A 22 -34.34 -12.00 -10.65
C ASP A 22 -35.44 -12.25 -9.59
N THR A 23 -35.09 -12.57 -8.35
CA THR A 23 -36.05 -12.71 -7.25
C THR A 23 -36.69 -11.37 -6.86
N VAL A 24 -35.93 -10.26 -6.93
CA VAL A 24 -36.49 -8.91 -6.71
C VAL A 24 -37.39 -8.50 -7.87
N ARG A 25 -37.13 -8.97 -9.09
CA ARG A 25 -37.95 -8.67 -10.27
C ARG A 25 -39.28 -9.43 -10.28
N THR A 26 -39.34 -10.63 -9.68
CA THR A 26 -40.57 -11.42 -9.57
C THR A 26 -41.46 -11.01 -8.40
N THR A 27 -40.90 -10.44 -7.32
CA THR A 27 -41.69 -9.93 -6.19
C THR A 27 -42.33 -8.56 -6.42
N VAL A 28 -41.83 -7.78 -7.40
CA VAL A 28 -42.39 -6.45 -7.73
C VAL A 28 -43.71 -6.53 -8.50
N ASN A 29 -44.06 -7.67 -9.09
CA ASN A 29 -45.29 -7.83 -9.88
C ASN A 29 -46.49 -8.40 -9.07
N ALA A 30 -46.38 -8.62 -7.80
CA ALA A 30 -47.46 -9.22 -6.99
C ALA A 30 -48.18 -8.29 -6.00
N ASP A 31 -47.68 -7.05 -5.77
CA ASP A 31 -48.28 -6.15 -4.76
C ASP A 31 -48.61 -4.75 -5.33
N ALA A 32 -49.45 -4.70 -6.37
CA ALA A 32 -49.99 -3.45 -6.93
C ALA A 32 -51.33 -3.02 -6.30
N ALA A 33 -51.61 -3.34 -5.04
CA ALA A 33 -52.87 -2.97 -4.41
C ALA A 33 -52.81 -2.60 -2.94
N SER A 34 -51.69 -2.12 -2.40
CA SER A 34 -51.67 -1.66 -0.99
C SER A 34 -50.53 -0.67 -0.72
N SER A 35 -50.54 0.52 -1.36
CA SER A 35 -49.53 1.51 -1.10
C SER A 35 -50.01 2.95 -1.09
N ILE A 36 -50.69 3.38 -0.04
CA ILE A 36 -50.87 4.80 0.29
C ILE A 36 -50.22 5.18 1.62
N LEU A 37 -49.38 4.36 2.22
CA LEU A 37 -48.61 4.71 3.43
C LEU A 37 -47.26 3.98 3.46
N ASN A 38 -46.43 4.09 2.40
CA ASN A 38 -45.09 3.54 2.46
C ASN A 38 -44.04 4.67 2.46
N ARG A 39 -43.67 5.12 3.67
CA ARG A 39 -42.42 5.78 3.97
C ARG A 39 -41.35 5.02 3.20
N LYS A 40 -40.68 5.66 2.20
CA LYS A 40 -39.56 5.06 1.42
C LYS A 40 -38.60 4.40 2.42
N LYS A 41 -38.63 3.09 2.49
CA LYS A 41 -37.70 2.30 3.34
C LYS A 41 -36.34 2.54 2.78
N ALA A 42 -35.51 3.29 3.49
CA ALA A 42 -34.13 3.58 3.08
C ALA A 42 -33.40 2.26 2.82
N SER A 43 -32.83 2.11 1.63
CA SER A 43 -32.11 0.92 1.22
C SER A 43 -30.92 0.69 2.16
N SER A 44 -30.79 -0.53 2.69
CA SER A 44 -29.62 -0.92 3.47
C SER A 44 -28.43 -1.20 2.56
N VAL A 45 -27.20 -1.07 3.09
CA VAL A 45 -25.95 -1.32 2.35
C VAL A 45 -25.84 -2.78 1.86
N GLY A 46 -26.24 -3.75 2.71
CA GLY A 46 -26.20 -5.16 2.36
C GLY A 46 -24.81 -5.65 1.95
N ILE A 47 -24.72 -6.39 0.84
CA ILE A 47 -23.48 -7.01 0.37
C ILE A 47 -22.39 -5.99 -0.01
N LEU A 48 -22.76 -4.77 -0.39
CA LEU A 48 -21.79 -3.70 -0.69
C LEU A 48 -21.00 -3.27 0.56
N ALA A 49 -21.39 -3.72 1.75
CA ALA A 49 -20.67 -3.42 2.99
C ALA A 49 -19.18 -3.80 2.93
N PHE A 50 -18.83 -4.89 2.24
CA PHE A 50 -17.46 -5.36 2.14
C PHE A 50 -16.60 -4.44 1.27
N GLU A 51 -17.14 -3.99 0.14
CA GLU A 51 -16.48 -3.05 -0.76
C GLU A 51 -16.34 -1.67 -0.11
N ILE A 52 -17.40 -1.18 0.49
CA ILE A 52 -17.44 0.11 1.20
C ILE A 52 -16.48 0.11 2.40
N ALA A 53 -16.34 -0.99 3.13
CA ALA A 53 -15.33 -1.12 4.19
C ALA A 53 -13.91 -0.95 3.64
N GLY A 54 -13.64 -1.45 2.45
CA GLY A 54 -12.37 -1.22 1.73
C GLY A 54 -12.11 0.27 1.44
N PHE A 55 -13.12 1.00 0.97
CA PHE A 55 -12.99 2.45 0.73
C PHE A 55 -12.81 3.23 2.04
N MET A 56 -13.55 2.88 3.10
CA MET A 56 -13.34 3.47 4.43
C MET A 56 -11.93 3.22 4.94
N SER A 57 -11.42 2.00 4.77
CA SER A 57 -10.06 1.65 5.18
C SER A 57 -9.00 2.49 4.47
N LYS A 58 -9.14 2.72 3.16
CA LYS A 58 -8.25 3.60 2.38
C LYS A 58 -8.33 5.05 2.85
N LEU A 59 -9.53 5.58 3.10
CA LEU A 59 -9.70 6.94 3.65
C LEU A 59 -9.07 7.10 5.02
N LEU A 60 -9.22 6.10 5.90
CA LEU A 60 -8.59 6.09 7.21
C LEU A 60 -7.07 6.09 7.11
N HIS A 61 -6.53 5.31 6.18
CA HIS A 61 -5.10 5.28 5.93
C HIS A 61 -4.60 6.66 5.47
N LEU A 62 -5.24 7.27 4.46
CA LEU A 62 -4.92 8.61 3.98
C LEU A 62 -5.01 9.65 5.10
N TRP A 63 -6.07 9.61 5.90
CA TRP A 63 -6.23 10.55 7.02
C TRP A 63 -5.10 10.43 8.04
N ARG A 64 -4.69 9.22 8.40
CA ARG A 64 -3.59 8.97 9.32
C ARG A 64 -2.24 9.40 8.74
N SER A 65 -2.00 9.16 7.46
CA SER A 65 -0.78 9.58 6.76
C SER A 65 -0.64 11.11 6.70
N LEU A 66 -1.76 11.84 6.77
CA LEU A 66 -1.81 13.30 6.79
C LEU A 66 -1.77 13.90 8.20
N SER A 67 -1.57 13.11 9.26
CA SER A 67 -1.37 13.62 10.62
C SER A 67 -0.07 14.42 10.73
N ASP A 68 -0.02 15.41 11.61
CA ASP A 68 1.15 16.27 11.76
C ASP A 68 2.43 15.48 12.06
N ALA A 69 2.31 14.42 12.88
CA ALA A 69 3.44 13.53 13.18
C ALA A 69 3.95 12.78 11.95
N GLN A 70 3.06 12.27 11.08
CA GLN A 70 3.46 11.56 9.86
C GLN A 70 4.04 12.52 8.80
N ILE A 71 3.52 13.72 8.71
CA ILE A 71 4.06 14.75 7.82
C ILE A 71 5.44 15.23 8.30
N ALA A 72 5.63 15.41 9.60
CA ALA A 72 6.95 15.71 10.15
C ALA A 72 7.94 14.56 9.88
N ARG A 73 7.50 13.32 10.03
CA ARG A 73 8.30 12.14 9.69
C ARG A 73 8.64 12.06 8.21
N LEU A 74 7.67 12.34 7.33
CA LEU A 74 7.91 12.41 5.88
C LEU A 74 9.01 13.41 5.55
N ARG A 75 8.92 14.64 6.10
CA ARG A 75 9.88 15.73 5.84
C ARG A 75 11.26 15.48 6.43
N ASN A 76 11.34 15.00 7.67
CA ASN A 76 12.59 14.94 8.41
C ASN A 76 13.31 13.60 8.27
N GLU A 77 12.59 12.50 8.07
CA GLU A 77 13.14 11.15 8.02
C GLU A 77 13.09 10.58 6.61
N THR A 78 11.88 10.49 6.01
CA THR A 78 11.67 9.74 4.77
C THR A 78 12.42 10.35 3.59
N ILE A 79 12.22 11.65 3.31
CA ILE A 79 12.89 12.31 2.18
C ILE A 79 14.37 12.63 2.43
N ALA A 80 14.80 12.55 3.69
CA ALA A 80 16.19 12.71 4.08
C ALA A 80 17.02 11.43 3.95
N LEU A 81 16.39 10.27 3.65
CA LEU A 81 17.09 9.00 3.49
C LEU A 81 18.20 9.11 2.42
N PRO A 82 19.46 8.71 2.75
CA PRO A 82 20.58 8.82 1.83
C PRO A 82 20.35 8.12 0.49
N GLY A 83 19.62 7.00 0.49
CA GLY A 83 19.27 6.27 -0.73
C GLY A 83 18.41 7.13 -1.66
N ILE A 84 17.34 7.73 -1.14
CA ILE A 84 16.43 8.57 -1.92
C ILE A 84 17.17 9.78 -2.48
N ARG A 85 17.95 10.49 -1.65
CA ARG A 85 18.74 11.65 -2.08
C ARG A 85 19.74 11.30 -3.18
N LYS A 86 20.41 10.16 -3.10
CA LYS A 86 21.42 9.74 -4.09
C LYS A 86 20.85 9.29 -5.43
N ILE A 87 19.76 8.52 -5.41
CA ILE A 87 19.28 7.86 -6.65
C ILE A 87 17.98 8.42 -7.21
N VAL A 88 17.17 9.11 -6.41
CA VAL A 88 15.94 9.77 -6.90
C VAL A 88 16.21 11.25 -7.18
N SER A 89 16.28 12.09 -6.14
CA SER A 89 16.54 13.52 -6.27
C SER A 89 17.06 14.11 -4.97
N ASP A 90 17.89 15.15 -5.08
CA ASP A 90 18.29 16.00 -3.94
C ASP A 90 17.30 17.15 -3.69
N ASP A 91 16.37 17.38 -4.61
CA ASP A 91 15.36 18.44 -4.50
C ASP A 91 14.23 18.00 -3.57
N GLU A 92 14.15 18.64 -2.41
CA GLU A 92 13.12 18.40 -1.40
C GLU A 92 11.72 18.71 -1.92
N SER A 93 11.56 19.79 -2.70
CA SER A 93 10.29 20.21 -3.25
C SER A 93 9.75 19.16 -4.23
N PHE A 94 10.62 18.61 -5.06
CA PHE A 94 10.28 17.52 -5.97
C PHE A 94 9.86 16.25 -5.21
N LEU A 95 10.60 15.86 -4.16
CA LEU A 95 10.28 14.67 -3.36
C LEU A 95 8.95 14.81 -2.61
N LEU A 96 8.69 15.98 -2.03
CA LEU A 96 7.40 16.29 -1.39
C LEU A 96 6.26 16.31 -2.42
N GLY A 97 6.52 16.83 -3.62
CA GLY A 97 5.57 16.78 -4.72
C GLY A 97 5.18 15.37 -5.13
N LEU A 98 6.16 14.45 -5.22
CA LEU A 98 5.90 13.02 -5.49
C LEU A 98 5.04 12.39 -4.39
N ALA A 99 5.34 12.67 -3.11
CA ALA A 99 4.55 12.16 -1.99
C ALA A 99 3.10 12.71 -2.04
N CYS A 100 2.95 14.01 -2.31
CA CYS A 100 1.65 14.63 -2.48
C CYS A 100 0.86 13.98 -3.63
N ALA A 101 1.50 13.79 -4.79
CA ALA A 101 0.87 13.19 -5.97
C ALA A 101 0.37 11.77 -5.70
N GLU A 102 1.13 10.95 -4.95
CA GLU A 102 0.72 9.60 -4.57
C GLU A 102 -0.51 9.59 -3.66
N LEU A 103 -0.56 10.50 -2.67
CA LEU A 103 -1.72 10.64 -1.79
C LEU A 103 -2.96 11.14 -2.55
N VAL A 104 -2.78 12.10 -3.47
CA VAL A 104 -3.85 12.62 -4.34
C VAL A 104 -4.39 11.52 -5.25
N GLU A 105 -3.53 10.72 -5.88
CA GLU A 105 -3.95 9.62 -6.74
C GLU A 105 -4.70 8.53 -5.95
N SER A 106 -4.22 8.20 -4.76
CA SER A 106 -4.90 7.27 -3.86
C SER A 106 -6.29 7.77 -3.46
N LEU A 107 -6.41 9.07 -3.22
CA LEU A 107 -7.70 9.71 -2.93
C LEU A 107 -8.63 9.74 -4.14
N ARG A 108 -8.09 10.00 -5.35
CA ARG A 108 -8.84 10.01 -6.61
C ARG A 108 -9.56 8.68 -6.83
N LEU A 109 -8.86 7.56 -6.66
CA LEU A 109 -9.44 6.21 -6.79
C LEU A 109 -10.62 5.98 -5.83
N VAL A 110 -10.52 6.49 -4.61
CA VAL A 110 -11.64 6.42 -3.66
C VAL A 110 -12.78 7.36 -4.05
N ALA A 111 -12.46 8.57 -4.50
CA ALA A 111 -13.46 9.55 -4.94
C ALA A 111 -14.26 9.05 -6.15
N ASP A 112 -13.59 8.41 -7.13
CA ASP A 112 -14.25 7.77 -8.28
C ASP A 112 -15.23 6.69 -7.82
N SER A 113 -14.82 5.85 -6.86
CA SER A 113 -15.69 4.83 -6.27
C SER A 113 -16.89 5.43 -5.53
N VAL A 114 -16.68 6.50 -4.76
CA VAL A 114 -17.76 7.24 -4.07
C VAL A 114 -18.69 7.89 -5.09
N SER A 115 -18.16 8.41 -6.20
CA SER A 115 -18.96 8.96 -7.29
C SER A 115 -19.90 7.92 -7.89
N MET A 116 -19.43 6.69 -8.11
CA MET A 116 -20.27 5.58 -8.60
C MET A 116 -21.37 5.20 -7.59
N LEU A 117 -21.02 5.14 -6.30
CA LEU A 117 -21.99 4.86 -5.24
C LEU A 117 -23.02 5.98 -5.11
N SER A 118 -22.61 7.24 -5.23
CA SER A 118 -23.45 8.42 -5.05
C SER A 118 -24.61 8.49 -6.07
N GLN A 119 -24.39 7.99 -7.28
CA GLN A 119 -25.44 7.93 -8.32
C GLN A 119 -26.64 7.06 -7.91
N ARG A 120 -26.45 6.11 -6.99
CA ARG A 120 -27.48 5.20 -6.49
C ARG A 120 -28.22 5.75 -5.26
N CYS A 121 -27.78 6.89 -4.73
CA CYS A 121 -28.40 7.53 -3.56
C CYS A 121 -29.77 8.14 -3.90
N SER A 122 -30.63 8.17 -2.88
CA SER A 122 -31.92 8.86 -2.97
C SER A 122 -31.77 10.37 -2.85
N ASP A 123 -30.76 10.84 -2.11
CA ASP A 123 -30.45 12.24 -1.87
C ASP A 123 -29.92 12.92 -3.17
N PRO A 124 -30.58 13.96 -3.68
CA PRO A 124 -30.12 14.70 -4.86
C PRO A 124 -28.76 15.36 -4.69
N ALA A 125 -28.43 15.83 -3.48
CA ALA A 125 -27.11 16.42 -3.20
C ALA A 125 -26.00 15.38 -3.38
N LEU A 126 -26.19 14.16 -2.86
CA LEU A 126 -25.22 13.07 -3.03
C LEU A 126 -25.09 12.66 -4.50
N ARG A 127 -26.17 12.63 -5.29
CA ARG A 127 -26.07 12.35 -6.73
C ARG A 127 -25.24 13.38 -7.50
N GLY A 128 -25.17 14.62 -7.01
CA GLY A 128 -24.32 15.68 -7.53
C GLY A 128 -22.84 15.61 -7.08
N PHE A 129 -22.44 14.58 -6.32
CA PHE A 129 -21.10 14.48 -5.72
C PHE A 129 -19.96 14.71 -6.72
N CYS A 130 -19.97 14.04 -7.87
CA CYS A 130 -18.91 14.12 -8.87
C CYS A 130 -18.62 15.57 -9.30
N ARG A 131 -19.67 16.36 -9.58
CA ARG A 131 -19.55 17.76 -9.97
C ARG A 131 -19.05 18.61 -8.82
N SER A 132 -19.67 18.52 -7.64
CA SER A 132 -19.28 19.28 -6.45
C SER A 132 -17.84 18.95 -6.03
N PHE A 133 -17.41 17.68 -6.17
CA PHE A 133 -16.05 17.27 -5.83
C PHE A 133 -15.02 17.88 -6.79
N ARG A 134 -15.30 17.94 -8.08
CA ARG A 134 -14.42 18.58 -9.06
C ARG A 134 -14.34 20.09 -8.79
N GLU A 135 -15.45 20.76 -8.58
CA GLU A 135 -15.47 22.19 -8.23
C GLU A 135 -14.67 22.47 -6.94
N PHE A 136 -14.78 21.60 -5.94
CA PHE A 136 -14.02 21.73 -4.69
C PHE A 136 -12.53 21.47 -4.88
N SER A 137 -12.18 20.43 -5.64
CA SER A 137 -10.77 20.07 -5.85
C SER A 137 -10.04 21.10 -6.72
N ASP A 138 -10.69 21.72 -7.69
CA ASP A 138 -10.03 22.68 -8.59
C ASP A 138 -10.09 24.10 -8.03
N PHE A 139 -11.25 24.52 -7.52
CA PHE A 139 -11.50 25.91 -7.13
C PHE A 139 -11.70 26.11 -5.62
N GLY A 140 -11.78 25.02 -4.83
CA GLY A 140 -12.02 25.12 -3.39
C GLY A 140 -13.46 25.45 -3.00
N HIS A 141 -14.41 25.47 -3.93
CA HIS A 141 -15.79 25.84 -3.67
C HIS A 141 -16.57 24.65 -3.09
N ASP A 142 -16.94 24.72 -1.80
CA ASP A 142 -17.76 23.71 -1.11
C ASP A 142 -19.18 24.22 -0.89
N ALA A 143 -20.00 24.17 -1.94
CA ALA A 143 -21.39 24.62 -1.93
C ALA A 143 -22.25 23.86 -0.89
N ASN A 144 -21.94 22.61 -0.63
CA ASN A 144 -22.70 21.73 0.27
C ASN A 144 -22.13 21.69 1.69
N ARG A 145 -21.04 22.39 1.98
CA ARG A 145 -20.31 22.37 3.26
C ARG A 145 -20.00 20.94 3.72
N TRP A 146 -19.49 20.12 2.80
CA TRP A 146 -19.15 18.73 3.10
C TRP A 146 -17.82 18.57 3.82
N ALA A 147 -16.89 19.50 3.64
CA ALA A 147 -15.64 19.47 4.38
C ALA A 147 -15.90 19.62 5.89
N MET A 148 -15.36 18.71 6.67
CA MET A 148 -15.51 18.66 8.12
C MET A 148 -14.31 19.32 8.79
N GLY A 149 -14.51 19.82 10.02
CA GLY A 149 -13.39 20.22 10.88
C GLY A 149 -12.53 19.00 11.28
N TRP A 150 -11.25 19.23 11.59
CA TRP A 150 -10.30 18.15 11.92
C TRP A 150 -10.78 17.27 13.08
N LYS A 151 -11.28 17.88 14.16
CA LYS A 151 -11.84 17.14 15.32
C LYS A 151 -13.06 16.30 14.94
N GLU A 152 -13.94 16.81 14.08
CA GLU A 152 -15.09 16.07 13.58
C GLU A 152 -14.62 14.87 12.75
N MET A 153 -13.65 15.08 11.85
CA MET A 153 -13.09 14.00 11.03
C MET A 153 -12.45 12.91 11.90
N ASP A 154 -11.72 13.25 12.96
CA ASP A 154 -11.17 12.27 13.89
C ASP A 154 -12.25 11.42 14.57
N SER A 155 -13.36 12.04 14.95
CA SER A 155 -14.52 11.31 15.49
C SER A 155 -15.15 10.38 14.45
N LYS A 156 -15.28 10.85 13.20
CA LYS A 156 -15.79 10.04 12.08
C LYS A 156 -14.81 8.92 11.71
N ALA A 157 -13.50 9.17 11.77
CA ALA A 157 -12.46 8.16 11.56
C ALA A 157 -12.59 7.01 12.57
N LYS A 158 -12.76 7.31 13.87
CA LYS A 158 -13.03 6.27 14.89
C LYS A 158 -14.31 5.49 14.61
N LYS A 159 -15.34 6.14 14.05
CA LYS A 159 -16.57 5.45 13.65
C LYS A 159 -16.33 4.54 12.44
N MET A 160 -15.62 5.01 11.43
CA MET A 160 -15.24 4.22 10.26
C MET A 160 -14.36 3.02 10.63
N ASP A 161 -13.40 3.17 11.56
CA ASP A 161 -12.59 2.06 12.08
C ASP A 161 -13.45 0.93 12.66
N ARG A 162 -14.44 1.28 13.47
CA ARG A 162 -15.38 0.29 14.04
C ARG A 162 -16.18 -0.41 12.96
N TYR A 163 -16.63 0.32 11.94
CA TYR A 163 -17.34 -0.26 10.80
C TYR A 163 -16.45 -1.21 9.99
N VAL A 164 -15.21 -0.81 9.72
CA VAL A 164 -14.24 -1.66 9.00
C VAL A 164 -13.99 -2.95 9.79
N ALA A 165 -13.72 -2.84 11.10
CA ALA A 165 -13.44 -4.00 11.95
C ALA A 165 -14.65 -4.96 12.05
N SER A 166 -15.86 -4.42 12.29
CA SER A 166 -17.07 -5.26 12.39
C SER A 166 -17.47 -5.89 11.04
N THR A 167 -17.23 -5.19 9.94
CA THR A 167 -17.50 -5.73 8.59
C THR A 167 -16.47 -6.80 8.20
N ALA A 168 -15.21 -6.64 8.59
CA ALA A 168 -14.18 -7.66 8.39
C ALA A 168 -14.47 -8.93 9.21
N ALA A 169 -14.93 -8.77 10.47
CA ALA A 169 -15.39 -9.88 11.29
C ALA A 169 -16.59 -10.60 10.65
N LEU A 170 -17.56 -9.84 10.13
CA LEU A 170 -18.71 -10.42 9.41
C LEU A 170 -18.25 -11.24 8.18
N TYR A 171 -17.31 -10.73 7.42
CA TYR A 171 -16.77 -11.44 6.25
C TYR A 171 -16.17 -12.79 6.66
N LYS A 172 -15.32 -12.79 7.69
CA LYS A 172 -14.66 -13.99 8.21
C LYS A 172 -15.68 -15.03 8.69
N GLU A 173 -16.66 -14.62 9.49
CA GLU A 173 -17.70 -15.53 10.00
C GLU A 173 -18.61 -16.09 8.88
N MET A 174 -18.89 -15.30 7.84
CA MET A 174 -19.64 -15.78 6.68
C MET A 174 -18.84 -16.79 5.85
N ASP A 175 -17.54 -16.61 5.71
CA ASP A 175 -16.65 -17.53 5.02
C ASP A 175 -16.54 -18.86 5.77
N GLU A 176 -16.26 -18.81 7.08
CA GLU A 176 -16.23 -19.98 7.96
C GLU A 176 -17.57 -20.76 8.00
N LEU A 177 -18.70 -20.03 8.01
CA LEU A 177 -20.04 -20.63 7.93
C LEU A 177 -20.22 -21.36 6.60
N SER A 178 -19.80 -20.76 5.49
CA SER A 178 -19.87 -21.36 4.15
C SER A 178 -19.05 -22.64 4.07
N GLU A 179 -17.83 -22.64 4.65
CA GLU A 179 -16.96 -23.82 4.72
C GLU A 179 -17.59 -24.93 5.57
N ALA A 180 -18.18 -24.58 6.74
CA ALA A 180 -18.85 -25.55 7.61
C ALA A 180 -20.08 -26.17 6.92
N GLU A 181 -20.90 -25.37 6.23
CA GLU A 181 -22.04 -25.84 5.46
C GLU A 181 -21.61 -26.72 4.26
N HIS A 182 -20.48 -26.38 3.61
CA HIS A 182 -19.91 -27.20 2.55
C HIS A 182 -19.42 -28.54 3.08
N SER A 183 -18.72 -28.55 4.20
CA SER A 183 -18.24 -29.75 4.87
C SER A 183 -19.38 -30.67 5.28
N LEU A 184 -20.45 -30.11 5.85
CA LEU A 184 -21.64 -30.86 6.20
C LEU A 184 -22.27 -31.53 4.96
N ARG A 185 -22.46 -30.76 3.87
CA ARG A 185 -22.99 -31.30 2.60
C ARG A 185 -22.14 -32.44 2.07
N LYS A 186 -20.82 -32.31 2.10
CA LYS A 186 -19.88 -33.33 1.66
C LYS A 186 -20.01 -34.62 2.48
N ILE A 187 -20.11 -34.53 3.81
CA ILE A 187 -20.27 -35.67 4.69
C ILE A 187 -21.61 -36.40 4.43
N VAL A 188 -22.67 -35.63 4.21
CA VAL A 188 -24.00 -36.18 3.93
C VAL A 188 -24.04 -36.84 2.55
N HIS A 189 -23.50 -36.22 1.50
CA HIS A 189 -23.48 -36.76 0.14
C HIS A 189 -22.56 -37.96 -0.03
N CYS A 190 -21.40 -38.00 0.63
CA CYS A 190 -20.50 -39.17 0.58
C CYS A 190 -21.07 -40.39 1.32
N GLY A 191 -22.25 -40.28 1.96
CA GLY A 191 -22.99 -41.38 2.62
C GLY A 191 -24.10 -42.05 1.79
N GLY A 192 -24.37 -41.56 0.57
CA GLY A 192 -25.51 -41.96 -0.27
C GLY A 192 -25.33 -43.22 -1.10
N GLY A 193 -24.51 -44.17 -0.68
CA GLY A 193 -24.50 -45.55 -1.23
C GLY A 193 -25.49 -46.43 -0.46
N TYR A 194 -26.36 -47.11 -1.18
CA TYR A 194 -27.38 -47.99 -0.68
C TYR A 194 -26.94 -48.77 0.58
N ASN A 195 -27.68 -48.69 1.66
CA ASN A 195 -27.64 -49.56 2.84
C ASN A 195 -26.35 -49.51 3.72
N ARG A 196 -25.84 -48.34 4.09
CA ARG A 196 -24.85 -48.31 5.16
C ARG A 196 -25.39 -47.52 6.34
N ILE A 197 -25.71 -48.24 7.44
CA ILE A 197 -25.97 -47.64 8.77
C ILE A 197 -24.81 -46.67 9.07
N MET A 198 -25.12 -45.35 9.22
CA MET A 198 -24.11 -44.37 9.58
C MET A 198 -23.47 -44.79 10.90
N SER A 199 -22.16 -44.94 10.95
CA SER A 199 -21.45 -45.25 12.19
C SER A 199 -21.75 -44.16 13.24
N THR A 200 -21.85 -44.54 14.52
CA THR A 200 -22.09 -43.63 15.64
C THR A 200 -21.12 -42.48 15.66
N SER A 201 -19.86 -42.71 15.29
CA SER A 201 -18.82 -41.65 15.15
C SER A 201 -19.18 -40.62 14.07
N ARG A 202 -19.77 -41.05 12.96
CA ARG A 202 -20.15 -40.14 11.85
C ARG A 202 -21.38 -39.30 12.22
N LEU A 203 -22.33 -39.88 12.95
CA LEU A 203 -23.47 -39.14 13.50
C LEU A 203 -23.03 -38.09 14.52
N ALA A 204 -22.08 -38.43 15.40
CA ALA A 204 -21.51 -37.48 16.34
C ALA A 204 -20.83 -36.30 15.62
N MET A 205 -20.03 -36.55 14.58
CA MET A 205 -19.37 -35.52 13.76
C MET A 205 -20.40 -34.61 13.05
N VAL A 206 -21.47 -35.18 12.49
CA VAL A 206 -22.55 -34.40 11.87
C VAL A 206 -23.23 -33.51 12.88
N ALA A 207 -23.52 -34.03 14.07
CA ALA A 207 -24.15 -33.26 15.15
C ALA A 207 -23.27 -32.09 15.62
N GLU A 208 -21.95 -32.31 15.76
CA GLU A 208 -20.98 -31.27 16.12
C GLU A 208 -20.93 -30.15 15.07
N ILE A 209 -20.86 -30.53 13.78
CA ILE A 209 -20.84 -29.53 12.69
C ILE A 209 -22.17 -28.78 12.63
N GLN A 210 -23.31 -29.44 12.83
CA GLN A 210 -24.62 -28.78 12.88
C GLN A 210 -24.71 -27.79 14.03
N GLN A 211 -24.19 -28.14 15.21
CA GLN A 211 -24.13 -27.24 16.36
C GLN A 211 -23.25 -26.04 16.07
N LYS A 212 -22.07 -26.22 15.47
CA LYS A 212 -21.18 -25.17 15.03
C LYS A 212 -21.89 -24.21 14.06
N ILE A 213 -22.53 -24.74 13.01
CA ILE A 213 -23.30 -23.97 12.03
C ILE A 213 -24.40 -23.14 12.72
N PHE A 214 -25.10 -23.70 13.71
CA PHE A 214 -26.12 -22.98 14.45
C PHE A 214 -25.54 -21.74 15.17
N TRP A 215 -24.43 -21.89 15.89
CA TRP A 215 -23.78 -20.78 16.58
C TRP A 215 -23.22 -19.75 15.62
N GLN A 216 -22.59 -20.16 14.54
CA GLN A 216 -22.08 -19.26 13.51
C GLN A 216 -23.21 -18.47 12.83
N LYS A 217 -24.37 -19.07 12.56
CA LYS A 217 -25.55 -18.34 12.05
C LYS A 217 -26.03 -17.24 13.00
N GLN A 218 -26.01 -17.49 14.31
CA GLN A 218 -26.35 -16.45 15.30
C GLN A 218 -25.31 -15.32 15.30
N GLN A 219 -24.03 -15.66 15.24
CA GLN A 219 -22.94 -14.69 15.17
C GLN A 219 -23.00 -13.84 13.90
N VAL A 220 -23.24 -14.45 12.75
CA VAL A 220 -23.44 -13.73 11.47
C VAL A 220 -24.63 -12.79 11.55
N LYS A 221 -25.76 -13.22 12.18
CA LYS A 221 -26.94 -12.37 12.38
C LYS A 221 -26.62 -11.14 13.23
N TYR A 222 -25.90 -11.33 14.34
CA TYR A 222 -25.45 -10.25 15.22
C TYR A 222 -24.50 -9.28 14.47
N LEU A 223 -23.48 -9.80 13.79
CA LEU A 223 -22.51 -8.98 13.03
C LEU A 223 -23.18 -8.22 11.87
N LYS A 224 -24.19 -8.79 11.21
CA LYS A 224 -24.97 -8.04 10.22
C LYS A 224 -25.66 -6.81 10.81
N GLN A 225 -26.11 -6.87 12.07
CA GLN A 225 -26.76 -5.75 12.74
C GLN A 225 -25.78 -4.67 13.19
N THR A 226 -24.56 -5.03 13.56
CA THR A 226 -23.55 -4.14 14.13
C THR A 226 -22.54 -3.58 13.10
N SER A 227 -22.51 -4.16 11.89
CA SER A 227 -21.61 -3.75 10.80
C SER A 227 -22.27 -2.78 9.82
N LEU A 228 -21.55 -2.44 8.75
CA LEU A 228 -22.09 -1.66 7.64
C LEU A 228 -23.28 -2.30 6.93
N TRP A 229 -23.45 -3.60 7.06
CA TRP A 229 -24.50 -4.36 6.38
C TRP A 229 -25.90 -3.79 6.58
N SER A 230 -26.24 -3.42 7.81
CA SER A 230 -27.56 -2.89 8.18
C SER A 230 -27.67 -1.37 8.09
N CYS A 231 -26.55 -0.68 7.84
CA CYS A 231 -26.56 0.78 7.75
C CYS A 231 -27.37 1.28 6.56
N THR A 232 -27.93 2.46 6.67
CA THR A 232 -28.61 3.16 5.57
C THR A 232 -27.57 3.53 4.50
N PHE A 233 -27.84 3.20 3.25
CA PHE A 233 -26.93 3.41 2.13
C PHE A 233 -26.55 4.89 1.97
N ASP A 234 -27.53 5.80 1.92
CA ASP A 234 -27.28 7.24 1.77
C ASP A 234 -26.45 7.82 2.92
N ALA A 235 -26.66 7.36 4.16
CA ALA A 235 -25.89 7.83 5.32
C ALA A 235 -24.41 7.39 5.24
N VAL A 236 -24.16 6.20 4.72
CA VAL A 236 -22.79 5.67 4.53
C VAL A 236 -22.09 6.40 3.39
N VAL A 237 -22.76 6.61 2.27
CA VAL A 237 -22.21 7.37 1.13
C VAL A 237 -21.96 8.82 1.50
N SER A 238 -22.87 9.46 2.29
CA SER A 238 -22.66 10.81 2.82
C SER A 238 -21.42 10.89 3.72
N LEU A 239 -21.20 9.89 4.59
CA LEU A 239 -19.99 9.83 5.41
C LEU A 239 -18.73 9.74 4.55
N LEU A 240 -18.72 8.90 3.52
CA LEU A 240 -17.59 8.77 2.58
C LEU A 240 -17.36 10.08 1.82
N ALA A 241 -18.41 10.69 1.26
CA ALA A 241 -18.33 11.95 0.51
C ALA A 241 -17.71 13.06 1.36
N ARG A 242 -18.22 13.27 2.57
CA ARG A 242 -17.68 14.26 3.51
C ARG A 242 -16.24 13.98 3.90
N SER A 243 -15.89 12.71 4.09
CA SER A 243 -14.51 12.32 4.40
C SER A 243 -13.56 12.60 3.24
N VAL A 244 -13.97 12.32 1.99
CA VAL A 244 -13.19 12.63 0.78
C VAL A 244 -12.91 14.14 0.68
N PHE A 245 -13.91 15.00 0.85
CA PHE A 245 -13.74 16.46 0.86
C PHE A 245 -12.77 16.91 1.94
N THR A 246 -12.88 16.34 3.13
CA THR A 246 -12.01 16.69 4.26
C THR A 246 -10.57 16.28 4.00
N VAL A 247 -10.34 15.11 3.39
CA VAL A 247 -8.99 14.63 3.05
C VAL A 247 -8.36 15.52 1.97
N VAL A 248 -9.11 15.93 0.91
CA VAL A 248 -8.61 16.92 -0.08
C VAL A 248 -8.20 18.22 0.62
N ALA A 249 -9.07 18.77 1.48
CA ALA A 249 -8.78 20.00 2.22
C ALA A 249 -7.49 19.84 3.05
N ARG A 250 -7.29 18.68 3.68
CA ARG A 250 -6.09 18.40 4.47
C ARG A 250 -4.83 18.28 3.60
N ILE A 251 -4.90 17.61 2.46
CA ILE A 251 -3.78 17.52 1.50
C ILE A 251 -3.38 18.93 1.07
N LYS A 252 -4.34 19.73 0.63
CA LYS A 252 -4.09 21.12 0.24
C LYS A 252 -3.46 21.93 1.38
N HIS A 253 -3.98 21.80 2.59
CA HIS A 253 -3.43 22.50 3.76
C HIS A 253 -1.99 22.10 4.05
N VAL A 254 -1.63 20.82 3.92
CA VAL A 254 -0.30 20.30 4.27
C VAL A 254 0.74 20.59 3.20
N PHE A 255 0.40 20.44 1.92
CA PHE A 255 1.34 20.52 0.82
C PHE A 255 1.28 21.81 0.01
N LEU A 256 0.15 22.55 0.04
CA LEU A 256 -0.07 23.73 -0.79
C LEU A 256 -0.19 25.03 0.03
N VAL A 257 0.18 25.01 1.32
CA VAL A 257 0.20 26.22 2.17
C VAL A 257 1.23 27.22 1.66
N GLY A 258 0.77 28.13 0.83
CA GLY A 258 1.55 29.22 0.19
C GLY A 258 0.71 30.01 -0.81
N SER A 259 -0.43 29.52 -1.25
CA SER A 259 -1.39 30.21 -2.11
C SER A 259 -2.61 30.63 -1.27
N GLU A 260 -2.83 31.93 -1.19
CA GLU A 260 -3.88 32.69 -0.54
C GLU A 260 -5.12 31.96 -0.01
N SER A 261 -5.31 32.08 1.31
CA SER A 261 -6.57 32.17 2.07
C SER A 261 -7.81 31.48 1.52
N TYR A 262 -8.03 30.21 1.96
CA TYR A 262 -9.39 29.71 2.11
C TYR A 262 -9.86 29.98 3.54
N PRO A 263 -10.98 30.69 3.77
CA PRO A 263 -11.56 30.88 5.09
C PRO A 263 -12.19 29.57 5.54
N LEU A 264 -11.43 28.76 6.27
CA LEU A 264 -12.00 27.70 7.09
C LEU A 264 -12.84 28.33 8.20
N PRO A 265 -14.05 27.84 8.53
CA PRO A 265 -14.81 28.34 9.64
C PRO A 265 -13.98 28.21 10.91
N ARG A 266 -13.52 29.35 11.43
CA ARG A 266 -12.87 29.46 12.73
C ARG A 266 -13.85 29.01 13.80
N SER A 267 -13.66 27.83 14.35
CA SER A 267 -14.20 27.51 15.66
C SER A 267 -13.50 28.41 16.67
N LEU A 268 -14.25 29.38 17.18
CA LEU A 268 -13.85 30.23 18.26
C LEU A 268 -13.61 29.39 19.51
N SER A 269 -12.35 29.17 19.86
CA SER A 269 -11.93 28.81 21.20
C SER A 269 -10.81 29.80 21.56
N GLY A 270 -11.23 30.88 22.15
CA GLY A 270 -10.31 31.80 22.80
C GLY A 270 -9.70 31.13 24.01
N SER A 271 -8.38 31.15 24.08
CA SER A 271 -7.60 31.27 25.30
C SER A 271 -6.23 31.79 24.88
N ALA A 272 -6.08 33.07 24.88
CA ALA A 272 -4.81 33.73 24.85
C ALA A 272 -4.12 33.51 26.19
N ALA A 273 -3.02 32.78 26.19
CA ALA A 273 -2.01 32.88 27.23
C ALA A 273 -0.82 33.62 26.63
N VAL A 274 -0.70 34.86 27.00
CA VAL A 274 0.45 35.73 26.83
C VAL A 274 1.57 35.20 27.71
N TYR A 275 2.73 34.86 27.10
CA TYR A 275 3.99 34.74 27.84
C TYR A 275 5.03 35.68 27.20
N PRO A 276 5.77 36.42 28.05
CA PRO A 276 6.69 37.46 27.60
C PRO A 276 8.01 36.87 27.10
N SER A 277 8.61 37.62 26.21
CA SER A 277 9.96 37.39 25.64
C SER A 277 11.04 37.39 26.71
N SER A 278 11.99 36.49 26.60
CA SER A 278 13.37 36.76 27.05
C SER A 278 14.35 36.00 26.16
N ASP A 279 15.21 36.77 25.63
CA ASP A 279 16.45 36.71 24.91
C ASP A 279 17.27 35.39 24.78
N THR A 280 17.81 35.28 23.56
CA THR A 280 19.14 34.83 23.15
C THR A 280 19.51 33.35 23.37
N VAL A 281 19.61 32.59 22.27
CA VAL A 281 20.87 32.12 21.68
C VAL A 281 20.63 31.73 20.22
N SER A 282 21.34 32.38 19.33
CA SER A 282 21.35 32.15 17.89
C SER A 282 22.12 30.90 17.52
N LEU A 283 21.43 29.97 16.84
CA LEU A 283 22.05 28.99 15.96
C LEU A 283 21.41 29.10 14.57
N PRO A 284 22.19 29.13 13.50
CA PRO A 284 21.68 29.49 12.18
C PRO A 284 21.17 28.27 11.42
N TRP A 285 19.95 27.88 11.65
CA TRP A 285 19.20 27.04 10.73
C TRP A 285 18.21 27.93 10.00
N LYS A 286 18.62 28.46 8.87
CA LYS A 286 17.70 29.07 7.91
C LYS A 286 16.81 27.99 7.33
N PHE A 287 15.66 27.77 7.96
CA PHE A 287 14.52 27.14 7.29
C PHE A 287 14.01 28.12 6.24
N SER A 288 14.37 27.88 5.00
CA SER A 288 13.70 28.50 3.86
C SER A 288 12.30 27.89 3.77
N SER A 289 11.34 28.52 4.48
CA SER A 289 9.92 28.27 4.28
C SER A 289 9.48 28.97 2.99
N GLY A 290 9.97 28.48 1.85
CA GLY A 290 9.42 28.86 0.56
C GLY A 290 8.17 28.01 0.31
N PRO A 291 7.06 28.60 -0.18
CA PRO A 291 5.92 27.83 -0.64
C PRO A 291 6.35 26.89 -1.75
N LEU A 292 5.80 25.68 -1.76
CA LEU A 292 5.90 24.76 -2.90
C LEU A 292 5.20 25.42 -4.09
N VAL A 293 5.88 26.33 -4.76
CA VAL A 293 5.46 26.83 -6.05
C VAL A 293 5.74 25.70 -7.04
N LEU A 294 4.72 24.88 -7.28
CA LEU A 294 4.62 24.20 -8.56
C LEU A 294 4.62 25.32 -9.59
N SER A 295 5.77 25.53 -10.22
CA SER A 295 5.95 26.51 -11.29
C SER A 295 5.02 26.13 -12.43
N SER A 296 3.79 26.58 -12.37
CA SER A 296 2.81 26.46 -13.42
C SER A 296 3.18 27.41 -14.56
N LYS A 297 4.04 26.96 -15.46
CA LYS A 297 3.90 27.38 -16.86
C LYS A 297 2.60 26.73 -17.33
N HIS A 298 1.58 27.56 -17.43
CA HIS A 298 0.40 27.44 -18.26
C HIS A 298 0.18 26.07 -18.92
N GLU A 299 -0.54 25.18 -18.22
CA GLU A 299 -1.43 24.20 -18.83
C GLU A 299 -2.65 24.04 -17.92
N GLN A 300 -3.83 24.16 -18.51
CA GLN A 300 -5.14 24.11 -17.86
C GLN A 300 -5.46 22.67 -17.42
N GLY A 301 -4.64 22.07 -16.57
CA GLY A 301 -4.91 20.77 -15.97
C GLY A 301 -5.51 20.93 -14.58
N GLY A 302 -6.59 20.18 -14.27
CA GLY A 302 -7.18 20.13 -12.94
C GLY A 302 -6.22 19.56 -11.90
N PHE A 303 -6.53 19.74 -10.60
CA PHE A 303 -5.72 19.29 -9.47
C PHE A 303 -5.27 17.83 -9.56
N PHE A 304 -6.12 16.94 -10.04
CA PHE A 304 -5.82 15.52 -10.20
C PHE A 304 -4.97 15.21 -11.43
N GLU A 305 -5.12 15.94 -12.52
CA GLU A 305 -4.35 15.74 -13.76
C GLU A 305 -2.87 16.08 -13.54
N THR A 306 -2.60 17.20 -12.86
CA THR A 306 -1.24 17.61 -12.50
C THR A 306 -0.55 16.54 -11.62
N SER A 307 -1.27 15.98 -10.65
CA SER A 307 -0.74 14.91 -9.79
C SER A 307 -0.47 13.62 -10.57
N SER A 308 -1.33 13.23 -11.49
CA SER A 308 -1.18 12.03 -12.31
C SER A 308 0.03 12.12 -13.24
N THR A 309 0.27 13.27 -13.85
CA THR A 309 1.46 13.49 -14.70
C THR A 309 2.77 13.42 -13.90
N MET A 310 2.76 13.88 -12.66
CA MET A 310 3.92 13.84 -11.78
C MET A 310 4.31 12.40 -11.37
N LEU A 311 3.35 11.49 -11.29
CA LEU A 311 3.60 10.07 -11.01
C LEU A 311 4.08 9.27 -12.21
N ALA A 312 4.07 9.84 -13.41
CA ALA A 312 4.65 9.19 -14.58
C ALA A 312 6.19 9.14 -14.44
N PRO A 313 6.82 7.96 -14.44
CA PRO A 313 8.25 7.86 -14.22
C PRO A 313 9.02 8.44 -15.43
N PRO A 314 9.99 9.35 -15.23
CA PRO A 314 10.87 9.82 -16.29
C PRO A 314 11.58 8.66 -17.01
N PRO A 315 11.89 8.77 -18.32
CA PRO A 315 12.52 7.70 -19.10
C PRO A 315 13.86 7.19 -18.54
N SER A 316 14.55 8.01 -17.76
CA SER A 316 15.82 7.67 -17.12
C SER A 316 15.69 6.82 -15.85
N THR A 317 14.47 6.48 -15.44
CA THR A 317 14.21 5.76 -14.18
C THR A 317 13.97 4.26 -14.39
N LEU A 318 14.14 3.50 -13.32
CA LEU A 318 13.86 2.06 -13.31
C LEU A 318 12.37 1.75 -13.46
N GLY A 319 11.49 2.64 -13.01
CA GLY A 319 10.03 2.51 -13.16
C GLY A 319 9.61 2.57 -14.64
N ALA A 320 10.17 3.51 -15.40
CA ALA A 320 9.87 3.64 -16.82
C ALA A 320 10.28 2.38 -17.64
N THR A 321 11.31 1.68 -17.20
CA THR A 321 11.80 0.45 -17.84
C THR A 321 11.18 -0.82 -17.26
N ALA A 322 10.29 -0.71 -16.29
CA ALA A 322 9.70 -1.82 -15.52
C ALA A 322 10.75 -2.73 -14.81
N LEU A 323 11.95 -2.21 -14.54
CA LEU A 323 13.06 -2.96 -13.96
C LEU A 323 13.20 -2.76 -12.43
N ALA A 324 12.37 -1.92 -11.78
CA ALA A 324 12.49 -1.59 -10.37
C ALA A 324 12.48 -2.85 -9.47
N LEU A 325 11.53 -3.77 -9.68
CA LEU A 325 11.41 -5.01 -8.91
C LEU A 325 12.59 -5.96 -9.19
N HIS A 326 13.06 -6.02 -10.43
CA HIS A 326 14.19 -6.84 -10.81
C HIS A 326 15.47 -6.38 -10.08
N TYR A 327 15.76 -5.08 -10.10
CA TYR A 327 16.91 -4.52 -9.38
C TYR A 327 16.76 -4.65 -7.87
N ALA A 328 15.56 -4.53 -7.31
CA ALA A 328 15.33 -4.77 -5.88
C ALA A 328 15.75 -6.18 -5.48
N ASN A 329 15.30 -7.20 -6.22
CA ASN A 329 15.70 -8.58 -5.99
C ASN A 329 17.21 -8.78 -6.13
N LEU A 330 17.83 -8.22 -7.17
CA LEU A 330 19.26 -8.28 -7.40
C LEU A 330 20.05 -7.67 -6.23
N ILE A 331 19.67 -6.49 -5.76
CA ILE A 331 20.33 -5.80 -4.63
C ILE A 331 20.20 -6.63 -3.34
N ILE A 332 19.06 -7.23 -3.06
CA ILE A 332 18.85 -8.08 -1.88
C ILE A 332 19.73 -9.35 -1.94
N VAL A 333 19.89 -9.94 -3.14
CA VAL A 333 20.81 -11.08 -3.34
C VAL A 333 22.26 -10.65 -3.10
N LEU A 334 22.68 -9.50 -3.66
CA LEU A 334 24.02 -8.95 -3.42
C LEU A 334 24.27 -8.64 -1.95
N GLU A 335 23.30 -8.06 -1.24
CA GLU A 335 23.39 -7.78 0.19
C GLU A 335 23.64 -9.07 1.01
N LYS A 336 22.95 -10.16 0.70
CA LYS A 336 23.18 -11.47 1.33
C LYS A 336 24.57 -12.00 1.03
N MET A 337 25.04 -11.90 -0.20
CA MET A 337 26.37 -12.37 -0.60
C MET A 337 27.49 -11.55 0.04
N ILE A 338 27.31 -10.24 0.22
CA ILE A 338 28.26 -9.36 0.90
C ILE A 338 28.39 -9.71 2.38
N ARG A 339 27.29 -10.08 3.03
CA ARG A 339 27.31 -10.51 4.44
C ARG A 339 28.05 -11.82 4.67
N SER A 340 28.06 -12.71 3.68
CA SER A 340 28.66 -14.05 3.81
C SER A 340 29.41 -14.45 2.52
N PRO A 341 30.53 -13.76 2.16
CA PRO A 341 31.23 -14.03 0.90
C PRO A 341 31.78 -15.47 0.79
N ARG A 342 32.16 -16.08 1.91
CA ARG A 342 32.68 -17.46 1.94
C ARG A 342 31.64 -18.51 1.60
N ALA A 343 30.37 -18.25 1.89
CA ALA A 343 29.28 -19.18 1.64
C ALA A 343 28.81 -19.20 0.17
N VAL A 344 29.36 -18.31 -0.68
CA VAL A 344 28.93 -18.13 -2.07
C VAL A 344 29.68 -19.11 -2.99
N GLY A 345 29.03 -20.23 -3.35
CA GLY A 345 29.55 -21.22 -4.29
C GLY A 345 29.60 -20.71 -5.75
N ALA A 346 30.18 -21.53 -6.64
CA ALA A 346 30.26 -21.22 -8.07
C ALA A 346 28.85 -21.10 -8.69
N GLU A 347 27.96 -22.01 -8.40
CA GLU A 347 26.57 -22.03 -8.88
C GLU A 347 25.84 -20.72 -8.53
N ALA A 348 25.89 -20.28 -7.27
CA ALA A 348 25.26 -19.01 -6.85
C ALA A 348 25.84 -17.77 -7.57
N ARG A 349 27.10 -17.82 -7.99
CA ARG A 349 27.73 -16.75 -8.79
C ARG A 349 27.26 -16.76 -10.23
N ASP A 350 27.07 -17.97 -10.80
CA ASP A 350 26.56 -18.14 -12.16
C ASP A 350 25.09 -17.70 -12.23
N ASP A 351 24.29 -18.05 -11.22
CA ASP A 351 22.91 -17.58 -11.07
C ASP A 351 22.85 -16.06 -10.97
N LEU A 352 23.69 -15.45 -10.10
CA LEU A 352 23.80 -14.00 -10.00
C LEU A 352 24.15 -13.37 -11.35
N TYR A 353 25.14 -13.91 -12.06
CA TYR A 353 25.52 -13.41 -13.38
C TYR A 353 24.36 -13.52 -14.39
N GLY A 354 23.58 -14.60 -14.30
CA GLY A 354 22.35 -14.80 -15.07
C GLY A 354 21.31 -13.69 -14.84
N MET A 355 21.20 -13.20 -13.61
CA MET A 355 20.28 -12.11 -13.23
C MET A 355 20.71 -10.73 -13.75
N LEU A 356 22.00 -10.51 -14.11
CA LEU A 356 22.47 -9.19 -14.51
C LEU A 356 21.88 -8.76 -15.86
N THR A 357 21.50 -7.49 -15.96
CA THR A 357 21.10 -6.89 -17.24
C THR A 357 22.29 -6.77 -18.20
N ALA A 358 22.03 -6.65 -19.50
CA ALA A 358 23.08 -6.49 -20.51
C ALA A 358 23.96 -5.25 -20.22
N SER A 359 23.36 -4.17 -19.73
CA SER A 359 24.07 -2.93 -19.35
C SER A 359 25.06 -3.20 -18.22
N VAL A 360 24.61 -3.80 -17.10
CA VAL A 360 25.48 -4.11 -15.96
C VAL A 360 26.56 -5.12 -16.33
N ARG A 361 26.26 -6.15 -17.16
CA ARG A 361 27.27 -7.08 -17.67
C ARG A 361 28.34 -6.36 -18.46
N GLY A 362 27.95 -5.39 -19.32
CA GLY A 362 28.89 -4.57 -20.10
C GLY A 362 29.79 -3.74 -19.20
N GLN A 363 29.23 -3.02 -18.25
CA GLN A 363 29.96 -2.22 -17.26
C GLN A 363 30.90 -3.09 -16.42
N LEU A 364 30.45 -4.24 -15.94
CA LEU A 364 31.25 -5.16 -15.14
C LEU A 364 32.44 -5.70 -15.93
N ARG A 365 32.22 -6.12 -17.18
CA ARG A 365 33.33 -6.56 -18.06
C ARG A 365 34.36 -5.47 -18.31
N ALA A 366 33.90 -4.23 -18.53
CA ALA A 366 34.78 -3.08 -18.72
C ALA A 366 35.62 -2.80 -17.47
N ARG A 367 35.03 -2.86 -16.29
CA ARG A 367 35.69 -2.62 -15.00
C ARG A 367 36.66 -3.76 -14.61
N LEU A 368 36.35 -4.98 -14.95
CA LEU A 368 37.19 -6.15 -14.64
C LEU A 368 38.27 -6.41 -15.70
N LYS A 369 38.22 -5.71 -16.84
CA LYS A 369 39.24 -5.84 -17.89
C LYS A 369 40.62 -5.40 -17.39
N GLY A 370 41.55 -6.31 -17.28
CA GLY A 370 42.91 -6.07 -16.76
C GLY A 370 43.10 -6.32 -15.25
N VAL A 371 42.01 -6.47 -14.47
CA VAL A 371 42.09 -6.75 -13.01
C VAL A 371 42.33 -8.24 -12.73
N GLY A 372 42.12 -9.13 -13.69
CA GLY A 372 42.07 -10.60 -13.52
C GLY A 372 43.38 -11.29 -13.22
N TRP A 373 44.55 -10.64 -13.42
CA TRP A 373 45.87 -11.28 -13.41
C TRP A 373 46.70 -10.98 -12.13
N GLY A 374 46.29 -10.03 -11.28
CA GLY A 374 46.96 -9.73 -10.01
C GLY A 374 46.51 -10.66 -8.88
N SER A 375 47.42 -10.97 -7.94
CA SER A 375 47.10 -11.69 -6.72
C SER A 375 46.18 -10.86 -5.82
N ALA A 376 45.11 -11.46 -5.28
CA ALA A 376 44.19 -10.82 -4.38
C ALA A 376 44.56 -11.15 -2.89
N ARG A 377 45.80 -10.83 -2.51
CA ARG A 377 46.31 -11.17 -1.16
C ARG A 377 46.40 -9.99 -0.21
N ASP A 378 46.09 -8.79 -0.67
CA ASP A 378 46.13 -7.59 0.17
C ASP A 378 44.94 -7.53 1.12
N SER A 379 45.24 -7.76 2.40
CA SER A 379 44.25 -7.70 3.47
C SER A 379 43.72 -6.28 3.76
N GLY A 380 44.58 -5.25 3.52
CA GLY A 380 44.21 -3.84 3.62
C GLY A 380 43.14 -3.48 2.60
N LEU A 381 43.43 -3.79 1.32
CA LEU A 381 42.50 -3.58 0.22
C LEU A 381 41.18 -4.39 0.40
N ALA A 382 41.28 -5.62 0.93
CA ALA A 382 40.09 -6.41 1.25
C ALA A 382 39.22 -5.75 2.35
N ALA A 383 39.84 -5.14 3.36
CA ALA A 383 39.14 -4.38 4.40
C ALA A 383 38.49 -3.11 3.82
N GLU A 384 39.20 -2.38 2.95
CA GLU A 384 38.64 -1.21 2.25
C GLU A 384 37.42 -1.57 1.40
N TRP A 385 37.50 -2.67 0.63
CA TRP A 385 36.34 -3.15 -0.14
C TRP A 385 35.17 -3.55 0.75
N ARG A 386 35.39 -4.26 1.86
CA ARG A 386 34.30 -4.58 2.80
C ARG A 386 33.63 -3.31 3.32
N ALA A 387 34.41 -2.31 3.69
CA ALA A 387 33.88 -1.03 4.16
C ALA A 387 33.13 -0.27 3.05
N ALA A 388 33.64 -0.29 1.81
CA ALA A 388 32.97 0.34 0.67
C ALA A 388 31.66 -0.33 0.31
N LEU A 389 31.62 -1.67 0.27
CA LEU A 389 30.42 -2.45 0.01
C LEU A 389 29.35 -2.23 1.10
N ALA A 390 29.77 -2.21 2.37
CA ALA A 390 28.87 -1.92 3.49
C ALA A 390 28.22 -0.54 3.35
N ARG A 391 29.00 0.50 3.02
CA ARG A 391 28.49 1.87 2.80
C ARG A 391 27.50 1.95 1.64
N ILE A 392 27.71 1.20 0.55
CA ILE A 392 26.76 1.18 -0.58
C ILE A 392 25.50 0.42 -0.16
N ALA A 393 25.62 -0.74 0.49
CA ALA A 393 24.49 -1.54 0.93
C ALA A 393 23.63 -0.80 1.98
N GLU A 394 24.22 0.02 2.84
CA GLU A 394 23.54 0.79 3.87
C GLU A 394 22.48 1.75 3.31
N TRP A 395 22.74 2.41 2.20
CA TRP A 395 21.78 3.33 1.61
C TRP A 395 20.96 2.70 0.46
N LEU A 396 21.48 1.68 -0.23
CA LEU A 396 20.79 1.05 -1.36
C LEU A 396 19.83 -0.06 -0.90
N GLY A 397 20.21 -0.81 0.14
CA GLY A 397 19.43 -1.92 0.69
C GLY A 397 18.02 -1.51 1.13
N PRO A 398 17.85 -0.48 1.97
CA PRO A 398 16.53 -0.03 2.41
C PRO A 398 15.57 0.27 1.26
N VAL A 399 16.03 0.95 0.19
CA VAL A 399 15.22 1.28 -0.99
C VAL A 399 14.79 0.01 -1.76
N ALA A 400 15.68 -0.98 -1.84
CA ALA A 400 15.35 -2.27 -2.45
C ALA A 400 14.33 -3.04 -1.61
N HIS A 401 14.50 -3.10 -0.30
CA HIS A 401 13.54 -3.74 0.63
C HIS A 401 12.17 -3.05 0.59
N ASP A 402 12.13 -1.73 0.56
CA ASP A 402 10.89 -0.96 0.44
C ASP A 402 10.21 -1.20 -0.91
N THR A 403 10.97 -1.44 -1.99
CA THR A 403 10.41 -1.82 -3.30
C THR A 403 9.64 -3.15 -3.23
N ILE A 404 10.25 -4.17 -2.59
CA ILE A 404 9.60 -5.48 -2.40
C ILE A 404 8.37 -5.36 -1.50
N ARG A 405 8.47 -4.60 -0.42
CA ARG A 405 7.37 -4.35 0.51
C ARG A 405 6.20 -3.68 -0.18
N TRP A 406 6.45 -2.58 -0.89
CA TRP A 406 5.44 -1.85 -1.65
C TRP A 406 4.74 -2.74 -2.69
N GLN A 407 5.50 -3.56 -3.42
CA GLN A 407 4.94 -4.50 -4.40
C GLN A 407 4.09 -5.59 -3.72
N GLY A 408 4.55 -6.11 -2.59
CA GLY A 408 3.83 -7.09 -1.79
C GLY A 408 2.48 -6.54 -1.30
N GLU A 409 2.45 -5.32 -0.81
CA GLU A 409 1.25 -4.64 -0.33
C GLU A 409 0.24 -4.41 -1.44
N ARG A 410 0.65 -3.88 -2.59
CA ARG A 410 -0.23 -3.71 -3.75
C ARG A 410 -0.79 -5.03 -4.28
N SER A 411 -0.01 -6.09 -4.24
CA SER A 411 -0.47 -7.42 -4.62
C SER A 411 -1.49 -7.97 -3.61
N PHE A 412 -1.32 -7.65 -2.33
CA PHE A 412 -2.24 -8.02 -1.25
C PHE A 412 -3.53 -7.19 -1.29
N GLU A 413 -3.45 -5.87 -1.52
CA GLU A 413 -4.62 -4.99 -1.66
C GLU A 413 -5.56 -5.42 -2.79
N ARG A 414 -5.01 -5.94 -3.88
CA ARG A 414 -5.82 -6.51 -4.98
C ARG A 414 -6.55 -7.79 -4.60
N ARG A 415 -6.10 -8.49 -3.54
CA ARG A 415 -6.64 -9.78 -3.10
C ARG A 415 -7.48 -9.72 -1.83
N SER A 416 -7.34 -8.66 -1.03
CA SER A 416 -7.99 -8.53 0.27
C SER A 416 -8.56 -7.13 0.46
N ALA A 417 -9.76 -7.06 1.05
CA ALA A 417 -10.36 -5.82 1.51
C ALA A 417 -9.72 -5.26 2.80
N ALA A 418 -8.69 -5.93 3.34
CA ALA A 418 -7.99 -5.48 4.53
C ALA A 418 -7.07 -4.29 4.23
N ALA A 419 -6.97 -3.37 5.18
CA ALA A 419 -6.13 -2.18 5.06
C ALA A 419 -4.65 -2.52 4.83
N PRO A 420 -3.93 -1.72 4.03
CA PRO A 420 -2.49 -1.84 3.89
C PRO A 420 -1.84 -1.63 5.26
N ARG A 421 -0.89 -2.50 5.62
CA ARG A 421 -0.21 -2.48 6.92
C ARG A 421 1.06 -1.65 6.93
N ALA A 422 1.57 -1.23 5.80
CA ALA A 422 2.80 -0.45 5.72
C ALA A 422 2.60 0.83 4.92
N ASN A 423 3.30 1.86 5.37
CA ASN A 423 3.23 3.20 4.83
C ASN A 423 4.44 3.47 3.91
N VAL A 424 4.77 2.54 3.02
CA VAL A 424 5.85 2.76 2.06
C VAL A 424 5.30 3.57 0.89
N LEU A 425 5.84 4.76 0.70
CA LEU A 425 5.54 5.60 -0.45
C LEU A 425 6.34 5.15 -1.68
N LEU A 426 5.77 5.36 -2.86
CA LEU A 426 6.41 5.02 -4.14
C LEU A 426 7.78 5.69 -4.30
N LEU A 427 7.94 6.89 -3.78
CA LEU A 427 9.22 7.62 -3.77
C LEU A 427 10.32 6.91 -2.94
N GLN A 428 9.97 6.06 -1.98
CA GLN A 428 10.93 5.28 -1.18
C GLN A 428 11.43 4.03 -1.92
N THR A 429 10.88 3.74 -3.09
CA THR A 429 11.19 2.57 -3.89
C THR A 429 12.15 2.91 -5.03
N LEU A 430 12.62 1.88 -5.72
CA LEU A 430 13.41 2.04 -6.94
C LEU A 430 12.60 2.54 -8.14
N TYR A 431 11.30 2.81 -8.00
CA TYR A 431 10.46 3.22 -9.11
C TYR A 431 10.91 4.53 -9.76
N PHE A 432 11.21 5.55 -8.95
CA PHE A 432 11.75 6.84 -9.43
C PHE A 432 13.27 6.89 -9.45
N ALA A 433 13.96 5.80 -9.08
CA ALA A 433 15.41 5.77 -9.04
C ALA A 433 16.02 5.91 -10.45
N ASN A 434 17.03 6.77 -10.56
CA ASN A 434 17.79 6.93 -11.79
C ASN A 434 18.53 5.62 -12.12
N ARG A 435 18.23 5.07 -13.30
CA ARG A 435 18.75 3.79 -13.75
C ARG A 435 20.28 3.75 -13.78
N VAL A 436 20.93 4.79 -14.33
CA VAL A 436 22.38 4.82 -14.45
C VAL A 436 23.07 4.83 -13.09
N LYS A 437 22.55 5.62 -12.13
CA LYS A 437 23.08 5.66 -10.75
C LYS A 437 22.96 4.30 -10.04
N VAL A 438 21.83 3.61 -10.20
CA VAL A 438 21.63 2.28 -9.62
C VAL A 438 22.51 1.24 -10.29
N GLU A 439 22.60 1.21 -11.61
CA GLU A 439 23.47 0.31 -12.37
C GLU A 439 24.95 0.50 -12.00
N THR A 440 25.39 1.74 -11.81
CA THR A 440 26.75 2.06 -11.34
C THR A 440 26.98 1.51 -9.93
N ALA A 441 26.08 1.75 -9.00
CA ALA A 441 26.19 1.24 -7.63
C ALA A 441 26.22 -0.30 -7.59
N VAL A 442 25.36 -0.96 -8.36
CA VAL A 442 25.35 -2.43 -8.50
C VAL A 442 26.65 -2.93 -9.10
N THR A 443 27.21 -2.24 -10.10
CA THR A 443 28.48 -2.61 -10.70
C THR A 443 29.63 -2.51 -9.69
N GLU A 444 29.68 -1.45 -8.88
CA GLU A 444 30.68 -1.32 -7.80
C GLU A 444 30.54 -2.44 -6.75
N LEU A 445 29.31 -2.80 -6.35
CA LEU A 445 29.07 -3.95 -5.48
C LEU A 445 29.61 -5.25 -6.07
N LEU A 446 29.41 -5.49 -7.36
CA LEU A 446 29.89 -6.69 -8.06
C LEU A 446 31.43 -6.72 -8.18
N VAL A 447 32.07 -5.59 -8.47
CA VAL A 447 33.54 -5.48 -8.56
C VAL A 447 34.16 -5.77 -7.20
N GLY A 448 33.70 -5.12 -6.14
CA GLY A 448 34.22 -5.37 -4.79
C GLY A 448 33.96 -6.79 -4.30
N LEU A 449 32.77 -7.34 -4.58
CA LEU A 449 32.44 -8.73 -4.24
C LEU A 449 33.33 -9.72 -5.00
N ASN A 450 33.64 -9.47 -6.27
CA ASN A 450 34.58 -10.27 -7.03
C ASN A 450 36.00 -10.26 -6.42
N TYR A 451 36.47 -9.09 -5.96
CA TYR A 451 37.74 -8.99 -5.25
C TYR A 451 37.72 -9.81 -3.95
N LEU A 452 36.69 -9.67 -3.14
CA LEU A 452 36.56 -10.42 -1.87
C LEU A 452 36.50 -11.93 -2.08
N TRP A 453 35.82 -12.42 -3.11
CA TRP A 453 35.78 -13.86 -3.44
C TRP A 453 37.15 -14.40 -3.82
N ARG A 454 37.90 -13.64 -4.61
CA ARG A 454 39.27 -14.02 -4.97
C ARG A 454 40.18 -14.02 -3.76
N PHE A 455 40.09 -12.98 -2.92
CA PHE A 455 40.85 -12.88 -1.67
C PHE A 455 40.56 -14.07 -0.75
N GLU A 456 39.34 -14.36 -0.46
CA GLU A 456 38.95 -15.48 0.42
C GLU A 456 39.39 -16.83 -0.15
N ARG A 457 39.33 -17.02 -1.44
CA ARG A 457 39.82 -18.24 -2.12
C ARG A 457 41.32 -18.40 -2.01
N GLU A 458 42.07 -17.34 -2.24
CA GLU A 458 43.53 -17.37 -2.12
C GLU A 458 43.98 -17.61 -0.66
N MET A 459 43.32 -16.95 0.30
CA MET A 459 43.63 -17.15 1.71
C MET A 459 43.29 -18.56 2.19
N SER A 460 42.18 -19.12 1.73
CA SER A 460 41.82 -20.52 2.04
C SER A 460 42.83 -21.53 1.45
N ALA A 461 43.29 -21.29 0.24
CA ALA A 461 44.30 -22.14 -0.39
C ALA A 461 45.66 -22.07 0.35
N LEU A 462 46.05 -20.89 0.85
CA LEU A 462 47.26 -20.72 1.65
C LEU A 462 47.16 -21.44 3.02
N ALA A 463 45.99 -21.35 3.67
CA ALA A 463 45.74 -22.04 4.95
C ALA A 463 45.82 -23.57 4.77
N LEU A 464 45.23 -24.13 3.72
CA LEU A 464 45.33 -25.57 3.41
C LEU A 464 46.78 -26.00 3.10
N ALA A 465 47.55 -25.18 2.37
CA ALA A 465 48.98 -25.48 2.07
C ALA A 465 49.82 -25.45 3.31
N ALA A 466 49.54 -24.57 4.28
CA ALA A 466 50.22 -24.51 5.59
C ALA A 466 49.94 -25.75 6.46
N ASP A 467 48.69 -26.24 6.48
CA ASP A 467 48.30 -27.45 7.20
C ASP A 467 49.00 -28.72 6.63
N HIS A 468 49.11 -28.81 5.33
CA HIS A 468 49.79 -29.94 4.67
C HIS A 468 51.32 -29.89 4.80
N GLY A 469 51.91 -28.71 4.94
CA GLY A 469 53.34 -28.54 5.16
C GLY A 469 53.80 -28.87 6.60
N GLY A 470 52.88 -28.80 7.58
CA GLY A 470 53.14 -29.12 9.00
C GLY A 470 53.15 -30.64 9.34
N LEU A 471 52.73 -31.50 8.40
CA LEU A 471 52.66 -32.97 8.60
C LEU A 471 53.93 -33.72 8.05
N GLN A 472 54.95 -33.00 7.58
CA GLN A 472 56.20 -33.59 7.04
C GLN A 472 57.45 -33.31 7.88
N HIS A 473 57.30 -33.03 9.18
CA HIS A 473 58.44 -32.98 10.08
C HIS A 473 58.27 -33.93 11.30
#